data_532217d26189ca70877f62357c8035a8
#
_entry.id   532217d26189ca70877f62357c8035a8
#
_cell.length_a   1.000
_cell.length_b   1.000
_cell.length_c   1.000
_cell.angle_alpha   90.00
_cell.angle_beta   90.00
_cell.angle_gamma   90.00
#
_symmetry.space_group_name_H-M   'P 1'
#
loop_
_entity.id
_entity.type
_entity.pdbx_description
1 polymer ?
#
loop_
_entity_poly.entity_id
_entity_poly.type
_entity_poly.pdbx_seq_one_letter_code
_entity_poly.pdbx_strand_id
1 'polypeptide(L)'
;MYNFASTSDGADMIHTGRHFLQIPGPTNVPDRILRAMDSPVIDHRSAEFANLGKEVLEGMRGIFKTSGHVVLYPASGTGAWEAAIVNTLSPGDRVLLFETGHFSSLWRGVAEKFGVQVDYVPGNWRRGASAAELESRLAADRGHAIKAVMVVHNETSTGVTSRIPELRRALDSARHPALLLVDTISSLASIDYRHDEWGVDVTIAGSQKGLMLPPGMSFNALSEKALRVTENAKLPRSYWDWQEMLKPNRSGFFPYTPPTNLLYGLREALLMLREEGLANVFRRHDRHAEATRAAVRAWGLEIVCEEPREYSSSLTAVFVPEGHDADKLRAVILEHFDMSLGAGLSKFAGKVFRIGHLGSFNDLMLAGTLCGVEMGLRLAGVPHKEGGVMAALNSLAAPQKKSEPATMAR
;
A
#
# COMPACT_ATOMS: atom_id res chain seq x y z
N MET A 1 20.40 -21.33 -19.78
CA MET A 1 21.60 -20.61 -20.25
C MET A 1 21.13 -19.26 -20.75
N TYR A 2 21.30 -18.21 -19.97
CA TYR A 2 21.04 -16.85 -20.43
C TYR A 2 22.33 -16.34 -21.09
N ASN A 3 22.29 -16.09 -22.39
CA ASN A 3 23.36 -15.42 -23.11
C ASN A 3 23.32 -13.92 -22.78
N PHE A 4 24.23 -13.47 -21.95
CA PHE A 4 24.57 -12.04 -21.88
C PHE A 4 25.46 -11.71 -23.06
N ALA A 5 24.90 -11.10 -24.11
CA ALA A 5 25.67 -10.50 -25.18
C ALA A 5 26.38 -9.27 -24.61
N SER A 6 27.69 -9.32 -24.45
CA SER A 6 28.54 -8.19 -24.15
C SER A 6 28.53 -7.22 -25.35
N THR A 7 27.91 -6.05 -25.18
CA THR A 7 28.15 -4.91 -26.04
C THR A 7 29.34 -4.14 -25.51
N SER A 8 30.38 -4.06 -26.30
CA SER A 8 31.66 -3.41 -26.07
C SER A 8 31.53 -1.88 -25.90
N ASP A 9 32.42 -1.33 -25.09
CA ASP A 9 32.81 0.07 -24.91
C ASP A 9 32.02 0.93 -23.90
N GLY A 10 31.67 0.37 -22.75
CA GLY A 10 31.52 1.09 -21.51
C GLY A 10 32.09 0.22 -20.40
N ALA A 11 33.08 0.67 -19.67
CA ALA A 11 33.49 0.00 -18.46
C ALA A 11 32.25 -0.12 -17.56
N ASP A 12 31.76 -1.34 -17.33
CA ASP A 12 30.65 -1.57 -16.41
C ASP A 12 30.98 -0.88 -15.10
N MET A 13 30.17 0.12 -14.73
CA MET A 13 30.40 0.90 -13.51
C MET A 13 30.17 -0.02 -12.32
N ILE A 14 31.26 -0.38 -11.61
CA ILE A 14 31.17 -1.23 -10.43
C ILE A 14 30.63 -0.38 -9.27
N HIS A 15 29.41 -0.67 -8.86
CA HIS A 15 28.83 -0.04 -7.69
C HIS A 15 29.27 -0.77 -6.41
N THR A 16 29.60 0.00 -5.39
CA THR A 16 29.93 -0.49 -4.04
C THR A 16 28.90 -0.01 -3.04
N GLY A 17 28.71 -0.74 -1.96
CA GLY A 17 27.71 -0.42 -0.94
C GLY A 17 26.39 -1.17 -1.16
N ARG A 18 25.32 -0.65 -0.58
CA ARG A 18 23.98 -1.24 -0.72
C ARG A 18 23.19 -0.50 -1.79
N HIS A 19 22.45 -1.25 -2.62
CA HIS A 19 21.47 -0.71 -3.54
C HIS A 19 20.44 0.14 -2.83
N PHE A 20 20.12 1.34 -3.38
CA PHE A 20 19.08 2.22 -2.89
C PHE A 20 17.74 1.85 -3.53
N LEU A 21 16.97 1.00 -2.86
CA LEU A 21 15.63 0.60 -3.32
C LEU A 21 14.59 1.63 -2.86
N GLN A 22 14.35 2.66 -3.67
CA GLN A 22 13.45 3.78 -3.34
C GLN A 22 12.17 3.81 -4.20
N ILE A 23 11.73 2.64 -4.62
CA ILE A 23 10.44 2.44 -5.26
C ILE A 23 9.31 2.42 -4.20
N PRO A 24 8.05 2.71 -4.55
CA PRO A 24 6.92 2.60 -3.63
C PRO A 24 6.52 1.14 -3.28
N GLY A 25 7.50 0.31 -3.02
CA GLY A 25 7.41 -1.11 -2.73
C GLY A 25 7.51 -2.02 -3.98
N PRO A 26 8.11 -3.23 -3.78
CA PRO A 26 8.55 -3.74 -2.46
C PRO A 26 9.57 -2.83 -1.79
N THR A 27 9.53 -2.78 -0.44
CA THR A 27 10.45 -1.98 0.36
C THR A 27 11.73 -2.74 0.71
N ASN A 28 12.76 -2.03 1.14
CA ASN A 28 13.90 -2.66 1.78
C ASN A 28 13.42 -3.52 2.96
N VAL A 29 13.94 -4.74 3.05
CA VAL A 29 13.69 -5.64 4.18
C VAL A 29 14.77 -5.41 5.23
N PRO A 30 14.42 -5.03 6.48
CA PRO A 30 15.40 -4.86 7.55
C PRO A 30 16.19 -6.13 7.86
N ASP A 31 17.46 -5.99 8.25
CA ASP A 31 18.32 -7.13 8.62
C ASP A 31 17.73 -7.98 9.76
N ARG A 32 16.97 -7.38 10.69
CA ARG A 32 16.26 -8.11 11.76
C ARG A 32 15.23 -9.08 11.18
N ILE A 33 14.47 -8.64 10.20
CA ILE A 33 13.45 -9.46 9.52
C ILE A 33 14.12 -10.55 8.69
N LEU A 34 15.18 -10.21 7.93
CA LEU A 34 15.95 -11.20 7.16
C LEU A 34 16.51 -12.30 8.06
N ARG A 35 17.11 -11.95 9.20
CA ARG A 35 17.61 -12.94 10.19
C ARG A 35 16.49 -13.78 10.80
N ALA A 36 15.33 -13.21 11.07
CA ALA A 36 14.19 -13.98 11.56
C ALA A 36 13.69 -15.00 10.53
N MET A 37 13.73 -14.64 9.25
CA MET A 37 13.35 -15.52 8.16
C MET A 37 14.37 -16.62 7.86
N ASP A 38 15.65 -16.41 8.22
CA ASP A 38 16.73 -17.40 8.10
C ASP A 38 16.70 -18.41 9.26
N SER A 39 15.51 -18.93 9.55
CA SER A 39 15.26 -19.94 10.58
C SER A 39 14.87 -21.26 9.96
N PRO A 40 15.23 -22.40 10.58
CA PRO A 40 14.76 -23.70 10.12
C PRO A 40 13.25 -23.79 10.08
N VAL A 41 12.73 -24.50 9.08
CA VAL A 41 11.30 -24.79 8.98
C VAL A 41 10.91 -25.75 10.14
N ILE A 42 9.77 -25.48 10.78
CA ILE A 42 9.19 -26.32 11.81
C ILE A 42 7.96 -27.06 11.30
N ASP A 43 7.54 -28.10 12.00
CA ASP A 43 6.28 -28.79 11.71
C ASP A 43 5.10 -27.82 11.88
N HIS A 44 4.42 -27.52 10.77
CA HIS A 44 3.27 -26.61 10.75
C HIS A 44 2.00 -27.17 11.44
N ARG A 45 2.08 -28.37 12.03
CA ARG A 45 1.04 -28.97 12.88
C ARG A 45 1.46 -29.05 14.34
N SER A 46 2.64 -28.54 14.70
CA SER A 46 3.15 -28.52 16.07
C SER A 46 2.48 -27.43 16.93
N ALA A 47 2.59 -27.60 18.25
CA ALA A 47 2.16 -26.57 19.21
C ALA A 47 2.97 -25.27 19.07
N GLU A 48 4.26 -25.39 18.73
CA GLU A 48 5.14 -24.24 18.46
C GLU A 48 4.60 -23.41 17.28
N PHE A 49 4.24 -24.07 16.19
CA PHE A 49 3.65 -23.39 15.04
C PHE A 49 2.30 -22.76 15.38
N ALA A 50 1.44 -23.41 16.15
CA ALA A 50 0.16 -22.86 16.59
C ALA A 50 0.33 -21.56 17.38
N ASN A 51 1.38 -21.46 18.22
CA ASN A 51 1.69 -20.24 18.94
C ASN A 51 2.12 -19.13 17.97
N LEU A 52 3.02 -19.41 17.02
CA LEU A 52 3.42 -18.47 15.97
C LEU A 52 2.20 -17.98 15.19
N GLY A 53 1.31 -18.88 14.78
CA GLY A 53 0.08 -18.52 14.05
C GLY A 53 -0.82 -17.58 14.85
N LYS A 54 -1.03 -17.84 16.14
CA LYS A 54 -1.81 -16.96 17.03
C LYS A 54 -1.17 -15.59 17.20
N GLU A 55 0.14 -15.55 17.45
CA GLU A 55 0.91 -14.30 17.61
C GLU A 55 0.80 -13.39 16.39
N VAL A 56 0.98 -13.92 15.18
CA VAL A 56 0.91 -13.12 13.96
C VAL A 56 -0.51 -12.67 13.63
N LEU A 57 -1.52 -13.51 13.83
CA LEU A 57 -2.91 -13.13 13.61
C LEU A 57 -3.36 -12.04 14.58
N GLU A 58 -3.00 -12.15 15.87
CA GLU A 58 -3.29 -11.13 16.87
C GLU A 58 -2.53 -9.84 16.61
N GLY A 59 -1.24 -9.93 16.27
CA GLY A 59 -0.45 -8.76 15.89
C GLY A 59 -1.04 -8.01 14.69
N MET A 60 -1.53 -8.74 13.69
CA MET A 60 -2.17 -8.13 12.52
C MET A 60 -3.49 -7.45 12.87
N ARG A 61 -4.29 -7.96 13.82
CA ARG A 61 -5.46 -7.22 14.33
C ARG A 61 -5.08 -5.85 14.86
N GLY A 62 -3.99 -5.77 15.62
CA GLY A 62 -3.45 -4.50 16.11
C GLY A 62 -3.06 -3.54 14.98
N ILE A 63 -2.47 -4.04 13.90
CA ILE A 63 -2.10 -3.22 12.73
C ILE A 63 -3.33 -2.68 12.00
N PHE A 64 -4.36 -3.52 11.79
CA PHE A 64 -5.63 -3.09 11.18
C PHE A 64 -6.50 -2.23 12.10
N LYS A 65 -6.19 -2.21 13.40
CA LYS A 65 -7.06 -1.62 14.44
C LYS A 65 -8.46 -2.22 14.38
N THR A 66 -8.52 -3.55 14.49
CA THR A 66 -9.77 -4.32 14.48
C THR A 66 -9.83 -5.32 15.64
N SER A 67 -11.00 -5.47 16.20
CA SER A 67 -11.38 -6.56 17.12
C SER A 67 -11.92 -7.79 16.36
N GLY A 68 -12.18 -7.63 15.06
CA GLY A 68 -12.75 -8.64 14.19
C GLY A 68 -11.74 -9.69 13.72
N HIS A 69 -12.04 -10.29 12.59
CA HIS A 69 -11.24 -11.39 12.03
C HIS A 69 -10.20 -10.91 11.05
N VAL A 70 -9.02 -11.52 11.07
CA VAL A 70 -7.98 -11.35 10.07
C VAL A 70 -7.64 -12.71 9.48
N VAL A 71 -7.60 -12.77 8.16
CA VAL A 71 -7.13 -13.95 7.40
C VAL A 71 -5.85 -13.60 6.65
N LEU A 72 -4.99 -14.60 6.48
CA LEU A 72 -3.68 -14.48 5.87
C LEU A 72 -3.53 -15.53 4.76
N TYR A 73 -2.93 -15.12 3.64
CA TYR A 73 -2.67 -15.98 2.50
C TYR A 73 -1.20 -15.92 2.06
N PRO A 74 -0.59 -17.03 1.63
CA PRO A 74 0.66 -17.01 0.87
C PRO A 74 0.39 -16.53 -0.56
N ALA A 75 0.24 -15.22 -0.73
CA ALA A 75 -0.13 -14.58 -1.99
C ALA A 75 0.33 -13.12 -2.04
N SER A 76 0.24 -12.49 -3.23
CA SER A 76 0.31 -11.04 -3.36
C SER A 76 -1.00 -10.38 -2.94
N GLY A 77 -1.00 -9.04 -2.80
CA GLY A 77 -2.23 -8.27 -2.54
C GLY A 77 -3.35 -8.52 -3.57
N THR A 78 -3.00 -8.86 -4.82
CA THR A 78 -3.96 -9.25 -5.86
C THR A 78 -4.77 -10.48 -5.44
N GLY A 79 -4.13 -11.47 -4.80
CA GLY A 79 -4.86 -12.63 -4.26
C GLY A 79 -5.87 -12.23 -3.17
N ALA A 80 -5.54 -11.26 -2.32
CA ALA A 80 -6.49 -10.74 -1.33
C ALA A 80 -7.63 -9.91 -1.95
N TRP A 81 -7.42 -9.29 -3.13
CA TRP A 81 -8.51 -8.72 -3.93
C TRP A 81 -9.48 -9.81 -4.41
N GLU A 82 -8.95 -10.91 -4.98
CA GLU A 82 -9.77 -12.05 -5.39
C GLU A 82 -10.54 -12.63 -4.21
N ALA A 83 -9.86 -12.85 -3.07
CA ALA A 83 -10.49 -13.35 -1.85
C ALA A 83 -11.65 -12.46 -1.39
N ALA A 84 -11.49 -11.13 -1.41
CA ALA A 84 -12.55 -10.19 -1.08
C ALA A 84 -13.76 -10.34 -2.02
N ILE A 85 -13.52 -10.42 -3.34
CA ILE A 85 -14.55 -10.54 -4.36
C ILE A 85 -15.32 -11.86 -4.22
N VAL A 86 -14.64 -13.00 -4.17
CA VAL A 86 -15.30 -14.31 -4.19
C VAL A 86 -16.03 -14.64 -2.90
N ASN A 87 -15.67 -14.01 -1.79
CA ASN A 87 -16.36 -14.20 -0.51
C ASN A 87 -17.53 -13.25 -0.30
N THR A 88 -17.66 -12.17 -1.06
CA THR A 88 -18.67 -11.14 -0.80
C THR A 88 -19.68 -10.95 -1.94
N LEU A 89 -19.39 -11.48 -3.13
CA LEU A 89 -20.17 -11.23 -4.34
C LEU A 89 -20.63 -12.51 -5.02
N SER A 90 -21.61 -12.36 -5.88
CA SER A 90 -22.18 -13.39 -6.76
C SER A 90 -22.01 -13.00 -8.23
N PRO A 91 -22.06 -13.94 -9.19
CA PRO A 91 -22.05 -13.61 -10.61
C PRO A 91 -23.15 -12.62 -10.98
N GLY A 92 -22.79 -11.54 -11.67
CA GLY A 92 -23.71 -10.48 -12.06
C GLY A 92 -23.98 -9.41 -11.00
N ASP A 93 -23.46 -9.55 -9.79
CA ASP A 93 -23.53 -8.48 -8.79
C ASP A 93 -22.85 -7.20 -9.28
N ARG A 94 -23.37 -6.06 -8.83
CA ARG A 94 -22.90 -4.73 -9.22
C ARG A 94 -22.08 -4.11 -8.10
N VAL A 95 -20.94 -3.54 -8.45
CA VAL A 95 -20.07 -2.81 -7.52
C VAL A 95 -19.74 -1.43 -8.06
N LEU A 96 -19.44 -0.48 -7.17
CA LEU A 96 -18.99 0.85 -7.53
C LEU A 96 -17.50 0.99 -7.20
N LEU A 97 -16.69 1.47 -8.16
CA LEU A 97 -15.25 1.67 -8.02
C LEU A 97 -14.83 3.00 -8.63
N PHE A 98 -14.00 3.76 -7.91
CA PHE A 98 -13.46 5.03 -8.39
C PHE A 98 -12.15 4.85 -9.15
N GLU A 99 -12.01 5.55 -10.29
CA GLU A 99 -10.77 5.60 -11.07
C GLU A 99 -9.79 6.58 -10.44
N THR A 100 -8.98 6.11 -9.49
CA THR A 100 -7.96 6.93 -8.81
C THR A 100 -6.55 6.69 -9.35
N GLY A 101 -6.35 5.63 -10.15
CA GLY A 101 -5.07 5.31 -10.75
C GLY A 101 -4.98 3.91 -11.35
N HIS A 102 -3.75 3.44 -11.49
CA HIS A 102 -3.46 2.13 -12.10
C HIS A 102 -4.02 0.97 -11.28
N PHE A 103 -3.87 1.01 -9.93
CA PHE A 103 -4.28 -0.11 -9.09
C PHE A 103 -5.81 -0.21 -8.97
N SER A 104 -6.54 0.90 -8.97
CA SER A 104 -8.00 0.86 -9.10
C SER A 104 -8.43 0.26 -10.43
N SER A 105 -7.73 0.57 -11.54
CA SER A 105 -8.00 -0.01 -12.86
C SER A 105 -7.71 -1.51 -12.91
N LEU A 106 -6.64 -1.97 -12.24
CA LEU A 106 -6.33 -3.40 -12.13
C LEU A 106 -7.39 -4.15 -11.33
N TRP A 107 -7.82 -3.60 -10.19
CA TRP A 107 -8.84 -4.22 -9.34
C TRP A 107 -10.18 -4.31 -10.05
N ARG A 108 -10.54 -3.27 -10.84
CA ARG A 108 -11.65 -3.34 -11.78
C ARG A 108 -11.55 -4.58 -12.67
N GLY A 109 -10.42 -4.75 -13.37
CA GLY A 109 -10.22 -5.87 -14.28
C GLY A 109 -10.29 -7.25 -13.60
N VAL A 110 -9.89 -7.34 -12.33
CA VAL A 110 -10.05 -8.55 -11.52
C VAL A 110 -11.54 -8.82 -11.27
N ALA A 111 -12.32 -7.83 -10.83
CA ALA A 111 -13.76 -7.99 -10.57
C ALA A 111 -14.53 -8.40 -11.84
N GLU A 112 -14.23 -7.76 -12.97
CA GLU A 112 -14.86 -8.07 -14.27
C GLU A 112 -14.60 -9.52 -14.71
N LYS A 113 -13.38 -10.07 -14.45
CA LYS A 113 -13.06 -11.48 -14.76
C LYS A 113 -13.87 -12.48 -13.94
N PHE A 114 -14.34 -12.10 -12.74
CA PHE A 114 -15.26 -12.90 -11.93
C PHE A 114 -16.73 -12.69 -12.30
N GLY A 115 -17.03 -11.98 -13.39
CA GLY A 115 -18.40 -11.72 -13.84
C GLY A 115 -19.15 -10.69 -13.00
N VAL A 116 -18.43 -9.84 -12.26
CA VAL A 116 -18.99 -8.72 -11.51
C VAL A 116 -19.13 -7.51 -12.42
N GLN A 117 -20.27 -6.82 -12.35
CA GLN A 117 -20.52 -5.58 -13.08
C GLN A 117 -19.92 -4.40 -12.31
N VAL A 118 -18.98 -3.65 -12.93
CA VAL A 118 -18.31 -2.54 -12.27
C VAL A 118 -18.79 -1.20 -12.80
N ASP A 119 -19.50 -0.45 -11.95
CA ASP A 119 -19.74 0.98 -12.16
C ASP A 119 -18.42 1.73 -11.89
N TYR A 120 -17.67 1.97 -12.94
CA TYR A 120 -16.38 2.62 -12.85
C TYR A 120 -16.52 4.13 -12.97
N VAL A 121 -16.37 4.84 -11.84
CA VAL A 121 -16.50 6.30 -11.79
C VAL A 121 -15.21 6.93 -12.33
N PRO A 122 -15.25 7.65 -13.46
CA PRO A 122 -14.06 8.18 -14.08
C PRO A 122 -13.37 9.24 -13.21
N GLY A 123 -12.03 9.28 -13.25
CA GLY A 123 -11.19 10.23 -12.53
C GLY A 123 -9.97 10.67 -13.33
N ASN A 124 -9.35 11.76 -12.90
CA ASN A 124 -8.15 12.33 -13.55
C ASN A 124 -6.83 11.76 -13.02
N TRP A 125 -6.87 10.81 -12.08
CA TRP A 125 -5.72 10.22 -11.40
C TRP A 125 -4.90 11.19 -10.52
N ARG A 126 -5.46 12.35 -10.23
CA ARG A 126 -4.80 13.37 -9.42
C ARG A 126 -5.55 13.66 -8.12
N ARG A 127 -6.72 13.02 -7.94
CA ARG A 127 -7.59 13.17 -6.77
C ARG A 127 -8.10 11.81 -6.30
N GLY A 128 -8.41 11.72 -5.01
CA GLY A 128 -9.02 10.55 -4.39
C GLY A 128 -10.48 10.37 -4.75
N ALA A 129 -11.07 9.29 -4.24
CA ALA A 129 -12.50 9.01 -4.40
C ALA A 129 -13.36 10.11 -3.76
N SER A 130 -14.34 10.62 -4.51
CA SER A 130 -15.24 11.70 -4.07
C SER A 130 -16.38 11.18 -3.20
N ALA A 131 -16.46 11.66 -1.97
CA ALA A 131 -17.56 11.33 -1.05
C ALA A 131 -18.92 11.88 -1.55
N ALA A 132 -18.94 13.07 -2.15
CA ALA A 132 -20.16 13.65 -2.70
C ALA A 132 -20.69 12.86 -3.89
N GLU A 133 -19.81 12.41 -4.78
CA GLU A 133 -20.21 11.55 -5.91
C GLU A 133 -20.70 10.19 -5.42
N LEU A 134 -20.05 9.60 -4.40
CA LEU A 134 -20.48 8.35 -3.79
C LEU A 134 -21.90 8.49 -3.22
N GLU A 135 -22.13 9.52 -2.39
CA GLU A 135 -23.45 9.76 -1.79
C GLU A 135 -24.55 9.91 -2.86
N SER A 136 -24.28 10.71 -3.89
CA SER A 136 -25.22 10.92 -4.99
C SER A 136 -25.61 9.62 -5.72
N ARG A 137 -24.61 8.78 -6.04
CA ARG A 137 -24.83 7.50 -6.73
C ARG A 137 -25.59 6.49 -5.88
N LEU A 138 -25.25 6.39 -4.59
CA LEU A 138 -25.91 5.48 -3.68
C LEU A 138 -27.34 5.94 -3.37
N ALA A 139 -27.59 7.24 -3.23
CA ALA A 139 -28.94 7.78 -3.07
C ALA A 139 -29.83 7.55 -4.30
N ALA A 140 -29.23 7.51 -5.50
CA ALA A 140 -29.93 7.18 -6.73
C ALA A 140 -30.23 5.68 -6.89
N ASP A 141 -29.46 4.81 -6.24
CA ASP A 141 -29.63 3.34 -6.28
C ASP A 141 -30.69 2.85 -5.29
N ARG A 142 -31.94 3.26 -5.52
CA ARG A 142 -33.10 2.91 -4.66
C ARG A 142 -33.35 1.41 -4.55
N GLY A 143 -32.93 0.64 -5.54
CA GLY A 143 -33.09 -0.82 -5.57
C GLY A 143 -31.96 -1.58 -4.88
N HIS A 144 -30.95 -0.87 -4.34
CA HIS A 144 -29.77 -1.44 -3.70
C HIS A 144 -29.09 -2.50 -4.59
N ALA A 145 -28.97 -2.18 -5.88
CA ALA A 145 -28.30 -3.04 -6.85
C ALA A 145 -26.77 -3.09 -6.60
N ILE A 146 -26.19 -1.99 -6.13
CA ILE A 146 -24.77 -1.91 -5.76
C ILE A 146 -24.55 -2.72 -4.48
N LYS A 147 -23.75 -3.81 -4.57
CA LYS A 147 -23.46 -4.71 -3.44
C LYS A 147 -22.22 -4.29 -2.66
N ALA A 148 -21.26 -3.64 -3.31
CA ALA A 148 -20.07 -3.14 -2.66
C ALA A 148 -19.56 -1.85 -3.30
N VAL A 149 -18.93 -1.02 -2.46
CA VAL A 149 -18.09 0.12 -2.86
C VAL A 149 -16.64 -0.28 -2.67
N MET A 150 -15.86 -0.25 -3.73
CA MET A 150 -14.46 -0.64 -3.76
C MET A 150 -13.59 0.63 -3.86
N VAL A 151 -12.66 0.82 -2.93
CA VAL A 151 -11.82 2.02 -2.84
C VAL A 151 -10.37 1.67 -2.61
N VAL A 152 -9.48 2.23 -3.43
CA VAL A 152 -8.03 2.22 -3.13
C VAL A 152 -7.75 3.37 -2.17
N HIS A 153 -7.34 3.04 -0.94
CA HIS A 153 -7.03 4.03 0.10
C HIS A 153 -5.83 4.88 -0.31
N ASN A 154 -4.73 4.24 -0.67
CA ASN A 154 -3.53 4.93 -1.15
C ASN A 154 -3.14 4.40 -2.53
N GLU A 155 -3.38 5.18 -3.55
CA GLU A 155 -3.09 4.79 -4.93
C GLU A 155 -1.58 4.94 -5.22
N THR A 156 -0.91 3.81 -5.30
CA THR A 156 0.55 3.76 -5.41
C THR A 156 1.07 4.33 -6.74
N SER A 157 0.25 4.38 -7.77
CA SER A 157 0.65 4.93 -9.08
C SER A 157 0.70 6.45 -9.11
N THR A 158 -0.01 7.12 -8.20
CA THR A 158 -0.25 8.56 -8.24
C THR A 158 0.15 9.31 -6.96
N GLY A 159 0.30 8.59 -5.84
CA GLY A 159 0.54 9.22 -4.53
C GLY A 159 -0.69 9.94 -3.98
N VAL A 160 -1.89 9.50 -4.37
CA VAL A 160 -3.18 10.04 -3.91
C VAL A 160 -3.77 9.13 -2.85
N THR A 161 -4.22 9.72 -1.73
CA THR A 161 -4.88 9.01 -0.63
C THR A 161 -6.36 9.39 -0.56
N SER A 162 -7.26 8.41 -0.75
CA SER A 162 -8.70 8.59 -0.61
C SER A 162 -9.11 8.73 0.86
N ARG A 163 -10.08 9.59 1.15
CA ARG A 163 -10.53 9.93 2.49
C ARG A 163 -11.60 8.95 2.99
N ILE A 164 -11.18 7.77 3.47
CA ILE A 164 -12.10 6.67 3.84
C ILE A 164 -13.18 7.09 4.86
N PRO A 165 -12.89 7.86 5.93
CA PRO A 165 -13.95 8.31 6.85
C PRO A 165 -15.02 9.17 6.18
N GLU A 166 -14.66 9.95 5.16
CA GLU A 166 -15.60 10.78 4.39
C GLU A 166 -16.49 9.90 3.51
N LEU A 167 -15.91 8.88 2.88
CA LEU A 167 -16.65 7.89 2.08
C LEU A 167 -17.59 7.04 2.94
N ARG A 168 -17.15 6.66 4.16
CA ARG A 168 -18.03 5.95 5.10
C ARG A 168 -19.24 6.81 5.48
N ARG A 169 -19.04 8.07 5.81
CA ARG A 169 -20.15 8.99 6.10
C ARG A 169 -21.12 9.15 4.92
N ALA A 170 -20.61 9.23 3.70
CA ALA A 170 -21.44 9.31 2.49
C ALA A 170 -22.31 8.06 2.31
N LEU A 171 -21.75 6.88 2.57
CA LEU A 171 -22.48 5.61 2.53
C LEU A 171 -23.58 5.55 3.61
N ASP A 172 -23.28 6.03 4.82
CA ASP A 172 -24.22 6.10 5.94
C ASP A 172 -25.34 7.13 5.68
N SER A 173 -25.01 8.32 5.14
CA SER A 173 -25.99 9.35 4.76
C SER A 173 -26.97 8.82 3.73
N ALA A 174 -26.48 8.07 2.74
CA ALA A 174 -27.33 7.41 1.74
C ALA A 174 -28.14 6.24 2.34
N ARG A 175 -27.88 5.81 3.58
CA ARG A 175 -28.49 4.62 4.22
C ARG A 175 -28.40 3.38 3.34
N HIS A 176 -27.29 3.23 2.63
CA HIS A 176 -27.12 2.17 1.64
C HIS A 176 -26.47 0.92 2.26
N PRO A 177 -26.98 -0.30 1.99
CA PRO A 177 -26.49 -1.53 2.61
C PRO A 177 -25.18 -2.07 2.03
N ALA A 178 -24.65 -1.48 0.96
CA ALA A 178 -23.43 -1.94 0.31
C ALA A 178 -22.27 -2.14 1.30
N LEU A 179 -21.40 -3.10 0.99
CA LEU A 179 -20.14 -3.27 1.70
C LEU A 179 -19.15 -2.16 1.31
N LEU A 180 -18.29 -1.77 2.23
CA LEU A 180 -17.12 -0.93 1.95
C LEU A 180 -15.87 -1.81 1.95
N LEU A 181 -15.28 -2.03 0.76
CA LEU A 181 -14.05 -2.78 0.54
C LEU A 181 -12.92 -1.80 0.29
N VAL A 182 -11.84 -1.87 1.07
CA VAL A 182 -10.74 -0.90 1.01
C VAL A 182 -9.40 -1.60 0.78
N ASP A 183 -8.73 -1.24 -0.32
CA ASP A 183 -7.34 -1.63 -0.57
C ASP A 183 -6.39 -0.71 0.21
N THR A 184 -5.65 -1.28 1.13
CA THR A 184 -4.63 -0.60 1.93
C THR A 184 -3.22 -1.15 1.65
N ILE A 185 -3.01 -1.84 0.53
CA ILE A 185 -1.73 -2.50 0.24
C ILE A 185 -0.54 -1.57 0.45
N SER A 186 -0.62 -0.32 0.00
CA SER A 186 0.49 0.63 0.15
C SER A 186 0.34 1.66 1.27
N SER A 187 -0.71 1.55 2.08
CA SER A 187 -0.97 2.44 3.21
C SER A 187 -0.88 1.77 4.58
N LEU A 188 -1.23 0.48 4.68
CA LEU A 188 -1.23 -0.22 5.97
C LEU A 188 0.18 -0.19 6.60
N ALA A 189 0.24 0.09 7.91
CA ALA A 189 1.47 0.28 8.67
C ALA A 189 2.38 1.43 8.18
N SER A 190 1.88 2.32 7.30
CA SER A 190 2.59 3.53 6.87
C SER A 190 1.75 4.79 7.05
N ILE A 191 0.43 4.68 6.84
CA ILE A 191 -0.56 5.74 7.04
C ILE A 191 -1.52 5.29 8.14
N ASP A 192 -2.01 6.20 8.99
CA ASP A 192 -3.00 5.86 10.01
C ASP A 192 -4.27 5.32 9.34
N TYR A 193 -4.56 4.06 9.63
CA TYR A 193 -5.73 3.36 9.11
C TYR A 193 -6.47 2.67 10.26
N ARG A 194 -7.81 2.69 10.24
CA ARG A 194 -8.64 2.25 11.37
C ARG A 194 -9.85 1.48 10.85
N HIS A 195 -9.70 0.16 10.75
CA HIS A 195 -10.73 -0.70 10.16
C HIS A 195 -12.08 -0.56 10.85
N ASP A 196 -12.13 -0.82 12.17
CA ASP A 196 -13.38 -0.80 12.92
C ASP A 196 -13.96 0.62 13.07
N GLU A 197 -13.12 1.59 13.45
CA GLU A 197 -13.56 2.97 13.69
C GLU A 197 -14.13 3.61 12.42
N TRP A 198 -13.58 3.27 11.26
CA TRP A 198 -14.06 3.79 9.97
C TRP A 198 -15.16 2.93 9.35
N GLY A 199 -15.64 1.89 10.04
CA GLY A 199 -16.73 1.03 9.59
C GLY A 199 -16.46 0.35 8.25
N VAL A 200 -15.22 -0.06 8.01
CA VAL A 200 -14.85 -0.79 6.80
C VAL A 200 -15.28 -2.24 6.93
N ASP A 201 -15.81 -2.80 5.85
CA ASP A 201 -16.29 -4.19 5.87
C ASP A 201 -15.19 -5.19 5.51
N VAL A 202 -14.36 -4.87 4.51
CA VAL A 202 -13.20 -5.68 4.12
C VAL A 202 -12.01 -4.77 3.86
N THR A 203 -10.90 -5.02 4.55
CA THR A 203 -9.62 -4.36 4.26
C THR A 203 -8.68 -5.36 3.60
N ILE A 204 -8.00 -4.90 2.56
CA ILE A 204 -7.03 -5.68 1.79
C ILE A 204 -5.62 -5.12 2.04
N ALA A 205 -4.62 -5.99 2.31
CA ALA A 205 -3.24 -5.57 2.51
C ALA A 205 -2.23 -6.59 1.94
N GLY A 206 -0.97 -6.16 1.85
CA GLY A 206 0.14 -7.00 1.39
C GLY A 206 1.40 -6.82 2.24
N SER A 207 2.28 -7.81 2.24
CA SER A 207 3.45 -7.89 3.12
C SER A 207 4.59 -6.93 2.75
N GLN A 208 4.77 -6.62 1.46
CA GLN A 208 5.96 -5.97 0.90
C GLN A 208 5.94 -4.45 0.93
N LYS A 209 5.11 -3.84 1.77
CA LYS A 209 4.93 -2.39 1.91
C LYS A 209 5.27 -1.95 3.33
N GLY A 210 4.36 -1.35 4.06
CA GLY A 210 4.58 -0.89 5.43
C GLY A 210 4.93 -2.00 6.43
N LEU A 211 4.61 -3.26 6.13
CA LEU A 211 5.03 -4.41 6.94
C LEU A 211 6.50 -4.84 6.71
N MET A 212 7.20 -4.23 5.75
CA MET A 212 8.65 -4.38 5.55
C MET A 212 9.14 -5.80 5.23
N LEU A 213 8.25 -6.68 4.77
CA LEU A 213 8.55 -8.06 4.41
C LEU A 213 8.84 -8.18 2.90
N PRO A 214 9.43 -9.29 2.45
CA PRO A 214 9.38 -9.64 1.04
C PRO A 214 7.93 -9.81 0.55
N PRO A 215 7.68 -9.71 -0.77
CA PRO A 215 6.42 -10.17 -1.36
C PRO A 215 6.17 -11.64 -1.02
N GLY A 216 4.91 -12.04 -0.82
CA GLY A 216 4.55 -13.44 -0.61
C GLY A 216 3.45 -13.67 0.42
N MET A 217 3.00 -12.63 1.14
CA MET A 217 1.81 -12.71 1.98
C MET A 217 0.84 -11.57 1.71
N SER A 218 -0.44 -11.88 1.83
CA SER A 218 -1.52 -10.89 1.81
C SER A 218 -2.56 -11.17 2.87
N PHE A 219 -3.40 -10.18 3.15
CA PHE A 219 -4.29 -10.21 4.30
C PHE A 219 -5.65 -9.60 3.97
N ASN A 220 -6.70 -10.13 4.60
CA ASN A 220 -7.98 -9.44 4.73
C ASN A 220 -8.34 -9.26 6.21
N ALA A 221 -8.75 -8.05 6.61
CA ALA A 221 -9.49 -7.83 7.85
C ALA A 221 -10.98 -7.75 7.51
N LEU A 222 -11.83 -8.38 8.35
CA LEU A 222 -13.22 -8.68 8.04
C LEU A 222 -14.15 -8.18 9.14
N SER A 223 -15.20 -7.43 8.75
CA SER A 223 -16.30 -7.10 9.63
C SER A 223 -17.28 -8.26 9.78
N GLU A 224 -18.08 -8.27 10.84
CA GLU A 224 -19.20 -9.22 11.00
C GLU A 224 -20.22 -9.12 9.87
N LYS A 225 -20.40 -7.92 9.29
CA LYS A 225 -21.28 -7.71 8.13
C LYS A 225 -20.73 -8.43 6.90
N ALA A 226 -19.44 -8.34 6.62
CA ALA A 226 -18.80 -9.06 5.53
C ALA A 226 -18.93 -10.59 5.69
N LEU A 227 -18.73 -11.11 6.91
CA LEU A 227 -18.86 -12.53 7.18
C LEU A 227 -20.30 -13.04 6.97
N ARG A 228 -21.31 -12.29 7.36
CA ARG A 228 -22.72 -12.65 7.08
C ARG A 228 -23.02 -12.69 5.57
N VAL A 229 -22.44 -11.78 4.79
CA VAL A 229 -22.63 -11.78 3.33
C VAL A 229 -21.99 -13.02 2.69
N THR A 230 -20.88 -13.52 3.23
CA THR A 230 -20.19 -14.72 2.74
C THR A 230 -21.09 -15.96 2.67
N GLU A 231 -22.09 -16.06 3.56
CA GLU A 231 -23.04 -17.18 3.56
C GLU A 231 -23.90 -17.25 2.28
N ASN A 232 -24.13 -16.11 1.63
CA ASN A 232 -24.97 -15.97 0.45
C ASN A 232 -24.19 -15.70 -0.84
N ALA A 233 -22.88 -15.46 -0.77
CA ALA A 233 -22.04 -15.23 -1.93
C ALA A 233 -21.88 -16.49 -2.76
N LYS A 234 -22.05 -16.40 -4.09
CA LYS A 234 -22.12 -17.55 -5.00
C LYS A 234 -20.94 -17.69 -5.94
N LEU A 235 -19.98 -16.77 -5.93
CA LEU A 235 -18.76 -16.96 -6.71
C LEU A 235 -18.02 -18.20 -6.21
N PRO A 236 -17.51 -19.07 -7.12
CA PRO A 236 -16.80 -20.27 -6.73
C PRO A 236 -15.50 -19.90 -5.98
N ARG A 237 -15.26 -20.56 -4.88
CA ARG A 237 -14.07 -20.38 -4.06
C ARG A 237 -13.67 -21.68 -3.37
N SER A 238 -12.39 -21.86 -3.14
CA SER A 238 -11.82 -22.96 -2.37
C SER A 238 -10.64 -22.41 -1.57
N TYR A 239 -9.53 -22.11 -2.23
CA TYR A 239 -8.34 -21.58 -1.57
C TYR A 239 -8.59 -20.26 -0.80
N TRP A 240 -9.50 -19.41 -1.29
CA TRP A 240 -9.86 -18.11 -0.71
C TRP A 240 -11.03 -18.16 0.28
N ASP A 241 -11.60 -19.32 0.60
CA ASP A 241 -12.80 -19.41 1.45
C ASP A 241 -12.49 -19.00 2.89
N TRP A 242 -13.11 -17.87 3.33
CA TRP A 242 -12.89 -17.34 4.68
C TRP A 242 -13.40 -18.26 5.77
N GLN A 243 -14.48 -19.02 5.55
CA GLN A 243 -15.02 -19.94 6.55
C GLN A 243 -14.03 -21.09 6.81
N GLU A 244 -13.44 -21.63 5.72
CA GLU A 244 -12.41 -22.67 5.84
C GLU A 244 -11.12 -22.13 6.48
N MET A 245 -10.78 -20.85 6.25
CA MET A 245 -9.63 -20.20 6.88
C MET A 245 -9.83 -19.96 8.37
N LEU A 246 -10.96 -19.39 8.76
CA LEU A 246 -11.23 -18.96 10.14
C LEU A 246 -11.33 -20.15 11.11
N LYS A 247 -11.76 -21.31 10.64
CA LYS A 247 -11.91 -22.50 11.47
C LYS A 247 -10.59 -22.95 12.10
N PRO A 248 -9.50 -23.25 11.36
CA PRO A 248 -8.21 -23.58 11.94
C PRO A 248 -7.49 -22.37 12.56
N ASN A 249 -7.71 -21.15 12.09
CA ASN A 249 -7.07 -19.95 12.61
C ASN A 249 -7.37 -19.71 14.10
N ARG A 250 -8.53 -20.15 14.61
CA ARG A 250 -8.88 -20.11 16.04
C ARG A 250 -7.85 -20.83 16.92
N SER A 251 -7.21 -21.85 16.39
CA SER A 251 -6.18 -22.65 17.07
C SER A 251 -4.75 -22.29 16.64
N GLY A 252 -4.58 -21.30 15.74
CA GLY A 252 -3.29 -20.87 15.21
C GLY A 252 -2.81 -21.67 14.00
N PHE A 253 -3.68 -22.48 13.40
CA PHE A 253 -3.37 -23.28 12.21
C PHE A 253 -4.01 -22.68 10.95
N PHE A 254 -3.61 -23.19 9.79
CA PHE A 254 -4.09 -22.77 8.47
C PHE A 254 -4.61 -24.00 7.70
N PRO A 255 -5.57 -23.82 6.76
CA PRO A 255 -6.10 -24.95 6.00
C PRO A 255 -5.14 -25.46 4.91
N TYR A 256 -4.08 -24.73 4.61
CA TYR A 256 -3.00 -25.04 3.66
C TYR A 256 -1.65 -25.05 4.38
N THR A 257 -0.59 -25.53 3.70
CA THR A 257 0.78 -25.40 4.21
C THR A 257 1.20 -23.95 4.21
N PRO A 258 1.45 -23.35 5.38
CA PRO A 258 1.74 -21.91 5.48
C PRO A 258 3.21 -21.59 5.16
N PRO A 259 3.54 -20.35 4.80
CA PRO A 259 4.89 -19.91 4.51
C PRO A 259 5.64 -19.61 5.82
N THR A 260 6.10 -20.64 6.55
CA THR A 260 6.64 -20.55 7.91
C THR A 260 7.72 -19.47 8.06
N ASN A 261 8.69 -19.40 7.12
CA ASN A 261 9.77 -18.42 7.20
C ASN A 261 9.25 -16.97 7.06
N LEU A 262 8.24 -16.74 6.20
CA LEU A 262 7.59 -15.44 6.11
C LEU A 262 6.79 -15.10 7.39
N LEU A 263 6.23 -16.10 8.08
CA LEU A 263 5.55 -15.89 9.36
C LEU A 263 6.53 -15.51 10.48
N TYR A 264 7.75 -16.08 10.50
CA TYR A 264 8.82 -15.60 11.39
C TYR A 264 9.18 -14.14 11.09
N GLY A 265 9.34 -13.79 9.81
CA GLY A 265 9.56 -12.41 9.39
C GLY A 265 8.41 -11.47 9.79
N LEU A 266 7.16 -11.94 9.64
CA LEU A 266 5.97 -11.15 10.03
C LEU A 266 5.95 -10.90 11.54
N ARG A 267 6.21 -11.92 12.36
CA ARG A 267 6.33 -11.77 13.82
C ARG A 267 7.35 -10.69 14.18
N GLU A 268 8.53 -10.71 13.54
CA GLU A 268 9.57 -9.73 13.77
C GLU A 268 9.18 -8.33 13.30
N ALA A 269 8.53 -8.21 12.14
CA ALA A 269 8.01 -6.93 11.64
C ALA A 269 6.97 -6.31 12.60
N LEU A 270 6.05 -7.14 13.13
CA LEU A 270 5.06 -6.72 14.12
C LEU A 270 5.71 -6.27 15.43
N LEU A 271 6.78 -6.94 15.85
CA LEU A 271 7.57 -6.56 17.02
C LEU A 271 8.23 -5.18 16.81
N MET A 272 8.90 -4.98 15.67
CA MET A 272 9.52 -3.69 15.31
C MET A 272 8.50 -2.54 15.28
N LEU A 273 7.33 -2.76 14.67
CA LEU A 273 6.26 -1.76 14.61
C LEU A 273 5.71 -1.44 16.00
N ARG A 274 5.62 -2.42 16.89
CA ARG A 274 5.21 -2.25 18.28
C ARG A 274 6.25 -1.51 19.10
N GLU A 275 7.55 -1.80 18.93
CA GLU A 275 8.66 -1.11 19.59
C GLU A 275 8.71 0.37 19.24
N GLU A 276 8.57 0.71 17.96
CA GLU A 276 8.47 2.11 17.52
C GLU A 276 7.15 2.76 17.96
N GLY A 277 6.07 2.00 18.01
CA GLY A 277 4.70 2.45 18.22
C GLY A 277 4.07 3.03 16.96
N LEU A 278 2.89 2.54 16.55
CA LEU A 278 2.26 2.92 15.28
C LEU A 278 2.08 4.44 15.09
N ALA A 279 1.79 5.17 16.16
CA ALA A 279 1.67 6.63 16.09
C ALA A 279 3.01 7.30 15.70
N ASN A 280 4.15 6.75 16.16
CA ASN A 280 5.48 7.22 15.78
C ASN A 280 5.80 6.83 14.34
N VAL A 281 5.46 5.60 13.94
CA VAL A 281 5.60 5.12 12.56
C VAL A 281 4.88 6.07 11.60
N PHE A 282 3.62 6.43 11.86
CA PHE A 282 2.85 7.33 11.00
C PHE A 282 3.47 8.73 10.97
N ARG A 283 3.85 9.30 12.11
CA ARG A 283 4.53 10.61 12.15
C ARG A 283 5.84 10.62 11.38
N ARG A 284 6.63 9.54 11.43
CA ARG A 284 7.87 9.41 10.67
C ARG A 284 7.59 9.43 9.17
N HIS A 285 6.57 8.69 8.70
CA HIS A 285 6.15 8.68 7.31
C HIS A 285 5.66 10.04 6.84
N ASP A 286 4.81 10.72 7.64
CA ASP A 286 4.31 12.07 7.33
C ASP A 286 5.45 13.07 7.19
N ARG A 287 6.44 13.01 8.10
CA ARG A 287 7.61 13.89 8.11
C ARG A 287 8.49 13.65 6.89
N HIS A 288 8.76 12.40 6.53
CA HIS A 288 9.52 12.06 5.33
C HIS A 288 8.79 12.47 4.04
N ALA A 289 7.50 12.27 4.00
CA ALA A 289 6.66 12.69 2.88
C ALA A 289 6.70 14.22 2.70
N GLU A 290 6.57 15.01 3.79
CA GLU A 290 6.63 16.46 3.70
C GLU A 290 8.02 16.95 3.28
N ALA A 291 9.09 16.39 3.80
CA ALA A 291 10.45 16.71 3.39
C ALA A 291 10.67 16.39 1.89
N THR A 292 10.17 15.25 1.40
CA THR A 292 10.23 14.90 -0.02
C THR A 292 9.47 15.91 -0.87
N ARG A 293 8.26 16.29 -0.48
CA ARG A 293 7.46 17.31 -1.18
C ARG A 293 8.11 18.69 -1.13
N ALA A 294 8.78 19.03 -0.04
CA ALA A 294 9.55 20.29 0.06
C ALA A 294 10.69 20.32 -0.98
N ALA A 295 11.41 19.20 -1.16
CA ALA A 295 12.40 19.07 -2.21
C ALA A 295 11.78 19.24 -3.60
N VAL A 296 10.71 18.51 -3.89
CA VAL A 296 10.03 18.57 -5.21
C VAL A 296 9.57 19.99 -5.56
N ARG A 297 8.96 20.70 -4.59
CA ARG A 297 8.54 22.10 -4.78
C ARG A 297 9.74 23.03 -5.02
N ALA A 298 10.83 22.83 -4.27
CA ALA A 298 12.05 23.64 -4.45
C ALA A 298 12.71 23.40 -5.81
N TRP A 299 12.70 22.16 -6.33
CA TRP A 299 13.12 21.89 -7.71
C TRP A 299 12.21 22.54 -8.76
N GLY A 300 11.02 23.02 -8.38
CA GLY A 300 10.04 23.58 -9.29
C GLY A 300 9.31 22.49 -10.09
N LEU A 301 9.33 21.25 -9.63
CA LEU A 301 8.62 20.14 -10.25
C LEU A 301 7.20 19.99 -9.68
N GLU A 302 6.31 19.41 -10.48
CA GLU A 302 4.91 19.23 -10.14
C GLU A 302 4.65 17.87 -9.46
N ILE A 303 3.97 17.92 -8.30
CA ILE A 303 3.46 16.71 -7.64
C ILE A 303 2.18 16.26 -8.36
N VAL A 304 2.05 14.94 -8.58
CA VAL A 304 0.87 14.38 -9.28
C VAL A 304 -0.43 14.67 -8.55
N CYS A 305 -0.48 14.44 -7.23
CA CYS A 305 -1.66 14.74 -6.42
C CYS A 305 -1.90 16.25 -6.34
N GLU A 306 -3.13 16.70 -6.64
CA GLU A 306 -3.51 18.12 -6.64
C GLU A 306 -3.97 18.63 -5.28
N GLU A 307 -4.55 17.75 -4.45
CA GLU A 307 -5.18 18.12 -3.19
C GLU A 307 -4.24 17.80 -2.02
N PRO A 308 -3.73 18.81 -1.30
CA PRO A 308 -2.81 18.58 -0.17
C PRO A 308 -3.34 17.64 0.92
N ARG A 309 -4.66 17.60 1.13
CA ARG A 309 -5.30 16.71 2.11
C ARG A 309 -5.30 15.24 1.66
N GLU A 310 -5.01 14.98 0.40
CA GLU A 310 -4.97 13.67 -0.24
C GLU A 310 -3.53 13.23 -0.55
N TYR A 311 -2.52 13.97 -0.12
CA TYR A 311 -1.12 13.56 -0.31
C TYR A 311 -0.82 12.25 0.42
N SER A 312 -0.14 11.34 -0.26
CA SER A 312 0.35 10.10 0.32
C SER A 312 1.50 10.34 1.28
N SER A 313 1.50 9.61 2.40
CA SER A 313 2.66 9.54 3.31
C SER A 313 3.59 8.37 2.99
N SER A 314 3.27 7.54 1.98
CA SER A 314 4.08 6.37 1.58
C SER A 314 4.97 6.65 0.38
N LEU A 315 4.57 7.57 -0.49
CA LEU A 315 5.31 7.92 -1.71
C LEU A 315 4.96 9.33 -2.19
N THR A 316 5.85 9.88 -3.02
CA THR A 316 5.59 11.10 -3.79
C THR A 316 5.77 10.80 -5.27
N ALA A 317 4.72 11.01 -6.07
CA ALA A 317 4.75 10.90 -7.52
C ALA A 317 4.96 12.30 -8.13
N VAL A 318 5.88 12.41 -9.08
CA VAL A 318 6.39 13.67 -9.59
C VAL A 318 6.38 13.67 -11.12
N PHE A 319 5.78 14.69 -11.73
CA PHE A 319 5.89 14.90 -13.17
C PHE A 319 7.28 15.42 -13.55
N VAL A 320 7.83 14.88 -14.65
CA VAL A 320 8.91 15.55 -15.34
C VAL A 320 8.33 16.63 -16.27
N PRO A 321 9.07 17.74 -16.53
CA PRO A 321 8.63 18.76 -17.47
C PRO A 321 8.35 18.20 -18.87
N GLU A 322 7.45 18.84 -19.60
CA GLU A 322 7.12 18.47 -20.97
C GLU A 322 8.38 18.38 -21.86
N GLY A 323 8.43 17.39 -22.73
CA GLY A 323 9.60 17.10 -23.58
C GLY A 323 10.69 16.26 -22.91
N HIS A 324 10.55 15.93 -21.62
CA HIS A 324 11.47 15.06 -20.89
C HIS A 324 10.83 13.70 -20.56
N ASP A 325 11.67 12.67 -20.42
CA ASP A 325 11.25 11.28 -20.18
C ASP A 325 11.68 10.82 -18.77
N ALA A 326 10.71 10.50 -17.92
CA ALA A 326 10.93 10.03 -16.55
C ALA A 326 11.66 8.67 -16.51
N ASP A 327 11.50 7.83 -17.53
CA ASP A 327 12.17 6.53 -17.56
C ASP A 327 13.67 6.69 -17.92
N LYS A 328 14.03 7.66 -18.77
CA LYS A 328 15.42 8.05 -18.99
C LYS A 328 16.07 8.64 -17.73
N LEU A 329 15.37 9.50 -17.01
CA LEU A 329 15.84 10.02 -15.71
C LEU A 329 16.13 8.89 -14.73
N ARG A 330 15.21 7.92 -14.61
CA ARG A 330 15.37 6.77 -13.72
C ARG A 330 16.53 5.87 -14.15
N ALA A 331 16.72 5.66 -15.44
CA ALA A 331 17.86 4.91 -15.97
C ALA A 331 19.20 5.55 -15.61
N VAL A 332 19.34 6.87 -15.79
CA VAL A 332 20.53 7.65 -15.40
C VAL A 332 20.79 7.51 -13.89
N ILE A 333 19.75 7.63 -13.06
CA ILE A 333 19.89 7.50 -11.59
C ILE A 333 20.33 6.08 -11.20
N LEU A 334 19.78 5.06 -11.81
CA LEU A 334 20.17 3.67 -11.56
C LEU A 334 21.61 3.42 -11.98
N GLU A 335 21.99 3.87 -13.17
CA GLU A 335 23.33 3.69 -13.73
C GLU A 335 24.41 4.39 -12.89
N HIS A 336 24.17 5.62 -12.45
CA HIS A 336 25.20 6.41 -11.76
C HIS A 336 25.22 6.19 -10.23
N PHE A 337 24.10 5.85 -9.61
CA PHE A 337 23.96 5.85 -8.14
C PHE A 337 23.46 4.53 -7.55
N ASP A 338 23.27 3.49 -8.36
CA ASP A 338 22.67 2.23 -7.94
C ASP A 338 21.37 2.46 -7.14
N MET A 339 20.53 3.38 -7.61
CA MET A 339 19.29 3.74 -6.97
C MET A 339 18.08 3.51 -7.87
N SER A 340 17.14 2.68 -7.42
CA SER A 340 15.88 2.42 -8.11
C SER A 340 14.79 3.38 -7.65
N LEU A 341 14.15 4.07 -8.59
CA LEU A 341 12.92 4.86 -8.38
C LEU A 341 11.73 4.21 -9.09
N GLY A 342 10.52 4.45 -8.60
CA GLY A 342 9.30 3.96 -9.22
C GLY A 342 9.04 4.58 -10.60
N ALA A 343 8.65 3.76 -11.58
CA ALA A 343 8.20 4.22 -12.89
C ALA A 343 6.79 4.82 -12.84
N GLY A 344 6.45 5.72 -13.75
CA GLY A 344 5.08 6.04 -14.07
C GLY A 344 4.35 4.80 -14.62
N LEU A 345 3.07 4.65 -14.30
CA LEU A 345 2.27 3.49 -14.73
C LEU A 345 1.15 3.92 -15.67
N SER A 346 0.86 3.11 -16.69
CA SER A 346 -0.24 3.33 -17.65
C SER A 346 -0.27 4.75 -18.22
N LYS A 347 -1.27 5.59 -17.89
CA LYS A 347 -1.43 6.97 -18.38
C LYS A 347 -0.22 7.87 -18.07
N PHE A 348 0.58 7.51 -17.06
CA PHE A 348 1.73 8.27 -16.58
C PHE A 348 3.09 7.65 -16.96
N ALA A 349 3.10 6.59 -17.78
CA ALA A 349 4.35 5.99 -18.29
C ALA A 349 5.18 7.05 -19.03
N GLY A 350 6.48 7.12 -18.73
CA GLY A 350 7.41 8.10 -19.27
C GLY A 350 7.23 9.55 -18.77
N LYS A 351 6.12 9.87 -18.09
CA LYS A 351 5.78 11.22 -17.62
C LYS A 351 6.07 11.46 -16.14
N VAL A 352 6.05 10.40 -15.34
CA VAL A 352 6.12 10.44 -13.89
C VAL A 352 7.20 9.50 -13.38
N PHE A 353 7.97 9.95 -12.40
CA PHE A 353 8.74 9.08 -11.53
C PHE A 353 8.18 9.13 -10.10
N ARG A 354 8.42 8.07 -9.32
CA ARG A 354 7.90 7.97 -7.96
C ARG A 354 9.01 7.72 -6.97
N ILE A 355 9.01 8.50 -5.89
CA ILE A 355 9.93 8.36 -4.76
C ILE A 355 9.17 7.63 -3.65
N GLY A 356 9.58 6.40 -3.32
CA GLY A 356 9.06 5.68 -2.17
C GLY A 356 9.74 6.17 -0.89
N HIS A 357 8.98 6.36 0.18
CA HIS A 357 9.51 6.74 1.49
C HIS A 357 8.75 6.01 2.61
N LEU A 358 8.49 4.71 2.41
CA LEU A 358 7.74 3.86 3.32
C LEU A 358 8.59 2.70 3.85
N GLY A 359 8.12 2.07 4.93
CA GLY A 359 8.77 0.94 5.58
C GLY A 359 9.84 1.37 6.59
N SER A 360 10.92 0.59 6.72
CA SER A 360 12.07 0.92 7.58
C SER A 360 12.96 1.94 6.88
N PHE A 361 12.64 3.21 7.06
CA PHE A 361 13.25 4.32 6.35
C PHE A 361 13.56 5.45 7.34
N ASN A 362 14.76 6.03 7.28
CA ASN A 362 15.18 7.10 8.19
C ASN A 362 15.60 8.36 7.44
N ASP A 363 15.89 9.43 8.18
CA ASP A 363 16.23 10.75 7.65
C ASP A 363 17.43 10.72 6.71
N LEU A 364 18.49 9.96 7.05
CA LEU A 364 19.70 9.91 6.23
C LEU A 364 19.48 9.12 4.95
N MET A 365 18.65 8.07 4.99
CA MET A 365 18.23 7.35 3.78
C MET A 365 17.43 8.27 2.86
N LEU A 366 16.55 9.10 3.41
CA LEU A 366 15.81 10.11 2.62
C LEU A 366 16.76 11.16 2.04
N ALA A 367 17.68 11.70 2.83
CA ALA A 367 18.67 12.69 2.36
C ALA A 367 19.48 12.11 1.20
N GLY A 368 20.02 10.89 1.34
CA GLY A 368 20.75 10.20 0.27
C GLY A 368 19.90 10.00 -0.98
N THR A 369 18.64 9.59 -0.82
CA THR A 369 17.68 9.45 -1.92
C THR A 369 17.50 10.76 -2.68
N LEU A 370 17.22 11.86 -1.97
CA LEU A 370 16.99 13.16 -2.58
C LEU A 370 18.26 13.73 -3.21
N CYS A 371 19.45 13.49 -2.64
CA CYS A 371 20.73 13.79 -3.28
C CYS A 371 20.86 13.08 -4.64
N GLY A 372 20.60 11.78 -4.68
CA GLY A 372 20.63 11.01 -5.92
C GLY A 372 19.62 11.49 -6.95
N VAL A 373 18.41 11.90 -6.52
CA VAL A 373 17.41 12.49 -7.43
C VAL A 373 17.90 13.82 -8.00
N GLU A 374 18.40 14.76 -7.16
CA GLU A 374 18.84 16.08 -7.63
C GLU A 374 20.06 15.98 -8.57
N MET A 375 21.02 15.12 -8.25
CA MET A 375 22.14 14.82 -9.16
C MET A 375 21.65 14.18 -10.47
N GLY A 376 20.70 13.25 -10.39
CA GLY A 376 20.12 12.61 -11.57
C GLY A 376 19.37 13.56 -12.48
N LEU A 377 18.59 14.51 -11.92
CA LEU A 377 17.92 15.56 -12.68
C LEU A 377 18.94 16.38 -13.51
N ARG A 378 20.07 16.72 -12.90
CA ARG A 378 21.16 17.43 -13.57
C ARG A 378 21.78 16.59 -14.68
N LEU A 379 22.16 15.34 -14.40
CA LEU A 379 22.81 14.44 -15.36
C LEU A 379 21.91 14.08 -16.54
N ALA A 380 20.61 13.90 -16.29
CA ALA A 380 19.63 13.62 -17.34
C ALA A 380 19.18 14.89 -18.11
N GLY A 381 19.68 16.08 -17.76
CA GLY A 381 19.31 17.33 -18.39
C GLY A 381 17.85 17.73 -18.17
N VAL A 382 17.23 17.27 -17.08
CA VAL A 382 15.85 17.64 -16.74
C VAL A 382 15.84 19.03 -16.09
N PRO A 383 15.10 20.01 -16.64
CA PRO A 383 15.03 21.37 -16.09
C PRO A 383 14.50 21.37 -14.65
N HIS A 384 15.26 21.93 -13.74
CA HIS A 384 14.90 22.09 -12.34
C HIS A 384 15.68 23.23 -11.69
N LYS A 385 15.22 23.69 -10.53
CA LYS A 385 15.98 24.60 -9.66
C LYS A 385 16.82 23.78 -8.69
N GLU A 386 18.00 24.26 -8.38
CA GLU A 386 18.86 23.64 -7.35
C GLU A 386 18.32 23.93 -5.94
N GLY A 387 18.74 23.12 -4.95
CA GLY A 387 18.47 23.35 -3.53
C GLY A 387 17.30 22.59 -2.96
N GLY A 388 16.73 21.62 -3.68
CA GLY A 388 15.68 20.77 -3.16
C GLY A 388 16.14 19.92 -1.98
N VAL A 389 17.36 19.39 -2.04
CA VAL A 389 17.95 18.66 -0.92
C VAL A 389 18.01 19.53 0.34
N MET A 390 18.47 20.77 0.23
CA MET A 390 18.51 21.70 1.38
C MET A 390 17.11 22.01 1.92
N ALA A 391 16.11 22.17 1.04
CA ALA A 391 14.73 22.36 1.47
C ALA A 391 14.20 21.16 2.29
N ALA A 392 14.53 19.93 1.86
CA ALA A 392 14.17 18.74 2.62
C ALA A 392 14.90 18.67 3.97
N LEU A 393 16.21 18.94 4.02
CA LEU A 393 16.99 18.94 5.26
C LEU A 393 16.45 19.98 6.25
N ASN A 394 16.11 21.17 5.80
CA ASN A 394 15.46 22.19 6.62
C ASN A 394 14.11 21.71 7.18
N SER A 395 13.31 21.02 6.37
CA SER A 395 12.05 20.41 6.81
C SER A 395 12.28 19.33 7.87
N LEU A 396 13.29 18.46 7.70
CA LEU A 396 13.65 17.41 8.65
C LEU A 396 14.24 17.97 9.96
N ALA A 397 14.99 19.06 9.91
CA ALA A 397 15.58 19.71 11.08
C ALA A 397 14.57 20.59 11.85
N ALA A 398 13.39 20.87 11.29
CA ALA A 398 12.39 21.69 11.97
C ALA A 398 11.89 21.01 13.25
N PRO A 399 11.70 21.76 14.37
CA PRO A 399 11.19 21.21 15.61
C PRO A 399 9.84 20.51 15.38
N GLN A 400 9.75 19.26 15.79
CA GLN A 400 8.49 18.53 15.73
C GLN A 400 7.52 19.16 16.74
N LYS A 401 6.31 19.54 16.29
CA LYS A 401 5.23 19.90 17.21
C LYS A 401 4.99 18.68 18.09
N LYS A 402 5.26 18.82 19.41
CA LYS A 402 4.88 17.79 20.39
C LYS A 402 3.37 17.61 20.28
N SER A 403 2.93 16.43 19.86
CA SER A 403 1.52 16.06 19.98
C SER A 403 1.17 16.08 21.47
N GLU A 404 0.11 16.78 21.87
CA GLU A 404 -0.49 16.57 23.17
C GLU A 404 -0.79 15.07 23.34
N PRO A 405 -0.45 14.46 24.49
CA PRO A 405 -0.82 13.07 24.74
C PRO A 405 -2.34 12.97 24.63
N ALA A 406 -2.83 12.02 23.82
CA ALA A 406 -4.24 11.71 23.77
C ALA A 406 -4.68 11.42 25.20
N THR A 407 -5.52 12.29 25.75
CA THR A 407 -6.15 12.12 27.07
C THR A 407 -6.93 10.82 26.98
N MET A 408 -6.44 9.76 27.64
CA MET A 408 -7.22 8.56 27.84
C MET A 408 -8.46 8.96 28.63
N ALA A 409 -9.58 9.05 27.94
CA ALA A 409 -10.88 9.04 28.63
C ALA A 409 -10.99 7.66 29.30
N ARG A 410 -11.11 7.69 30.63
CA ARG A 410 -11.33 6.53 31.50
C ARG A 410 -12.69 5.89 31.22
#